data_6601008af0c96c6fdc187ca5dc2d2548
#
_entry.id   6601008af0c96c6fdc187ca5dc2d2548
#
_cell.length_a   1.000
_cell.length_b   1.000
_cell.length_c   1.000
_cell.angle_alpha   90.00
_cell.angle_beta   90.00
_cell.angle_gamma   90.00
#
_symmetry.space_group_name_H-M   'P 1'
#
loop_
_entity.id
_entity.type
_entity.pdbx_description
1 polymer ?
#
loop_
_entity_poly.entity_id
_entity_poly.type
_entity_poly.pdbx_seq_one_letter_code
_entity_poly.pdbx_strand_id
1 'polypeptide(L)'
;VALTGQVGGAKLVDGFYRLRGKDLAAIVNTGDDYEHLTLAFSPDIDTVLYVLAGIANPAAPWEPAGESRALFATLKQLGGPDRLALGDRSLAAPLLRSAWLAEDRRLTAITLDFCRQLGITARVLPMSDDPVRTHVLTDDGAIPFPEYFGQLGCEPRARGLEYAGADQARI
;
A
#
# COMPACT_ATOMS: atom_id res chain seq x y z
N VAL A 1 -5.28 -0.87 19.82
CA VAL A 1 -4.98 -1.43 18.51
C VAL A 1 -6.08 -1.03 17.54
N ALA A 2 -5.75 -0.63 16.33
CA ALA A 2 -6.69 -0.37 15.24
C ALA A 2 -6.35 -1.28 14.05
N LEU A 3 -7.35 -1.93 13.47
CA LEU A 3 -7.23 -2.62 12.18
C LEU A 3 -7.60 -1.61 11.10
N THR A 4 -6.79 -1.49 10.05
CA THR A 4 -6.95 -0.41 9.08
C THR A 4 -6.51 -0.83 7.68
N GLY A 5 -7.02 -0.12 6.69
CA GLY A 5 -6.62 -0.20 5.29
C GLY A 5 -7.18 0.99 4.55
N GLN A 6 -6.56 1.33 3.44
CA GLN A 6 -6.96 2.40 2.52
C GLN A 6 -7.22 3.77 3.18
N VAL A 7 -7.83 4.68 2.42
CA VAL A 7 -8.04 6.09 2.83
C VAL A 7 -8.96 6.22 4.03
N GLY A 8 -10.03 5.44 4.09
CA GLY A 8 -10.99 5.49 5.19
C GLY A 8 -10.37 5.08 6.51
N GLY A 9 -9.64 3.96 6.50
CA GLY A 9 -8.90 3.47 7.64
C GLY A 9 -7.76 4.39 8.06
N ALA A 10 -7.02 4.96 7.11
CA ALA A 10 -5.95 5.91 7.41
C ALA A 10 -6.46 7.17 8.13
N LYS A 11 -7.62 7.72 7.73
CA LYS A 11 -8.27 8.85 8.41
C LYS A 11 -8.70 8.49 9.83
N LEU A 12 -9.23 7.28 10.04
CA LEU A 12 -9.60 6.80 11.38
C LEU A 12 -8.36 6.69 12.29
N VAL A 13 -7.29 6.12 11.76
CA VAL A 13 -6.03 5.94 12.49
C VAL A 13 -5.38 7.30 12.79
N ASP A 14 -5.45 8.29 11.90
CA ASP A 14 -4.99 9.67 12.18
C ASP A 14 -5.74 10.28 13.38
N GLY A 15 -7.07 10.11 13.43
CA GLY A 15 -7.86 10.54 14.58
C GLY A 15 -7.40 9.90 15.88
N PHE A 16 -7.17 8.59 15.90
CA PHE A 16 -6.62 7.90 17.08
C PHE A 16 -5.18 8.31 17.38
N TYR A 17 -4.35 8.54 16.37
CA TYR A 17 -2.97 8.97 16.55
C TYR A 17 -2.86 10.32 17.25
N ARG A 18 -3.71 11.28 16.90
CA ARG A 18 -3.81 12.58 17.58
C ARG A 18 -4.19 12.45 19.06
N LEU A 19 -4.95 11.42 19.43
CA LEU A 19 -5.42 11.18 20.78
C LEU A 19 -4.45 10.31 21.63
N ARG A 20 -3.73 9.39 21.01
CA ARG A 20 -2.94 8.34 21.69
C ARG A 20 -1.45 8.38 21.38
N GLY A 21 -1.03 9.05 20.31
CA GLY A 21 0.38 9.15 19.93
C GLY A 21 1.08 7.78 19.86
N LYS A 22 2.15 7.62 20.62
CA LYS A 22 2.96 6.38 20.68
C LYS A 22 2.23 5.16 21.23
N ASP A 23 1.11 5.34 21.94
CA ASP A 23 0.33 4.23 22.50
C ASP A 23 -0.61 3.60 21.48
N LEU A 24 -0.64 4.11 20.25
CA LEU A 24 -1.38 3.53 19.14
C LEU A 24 -0.56 2.43 18.45
N ALA A 25 -1.19 1.30 18.21
CA ALA A 25 -0.74 0.31 17.23
C ALA A 25 -1.81 0.18 16.12
N ALA A 26 -1.41 0.37 14.88
CA ALA A 26 -2.21 0.19 13.68
C ALA A 26 -1.74 -1.06 12.94
N ILE A 27 -2.62 -2.05 12.76
CA ILE A 27 -2.37 -3.22 11.93
C ILE A 27 -3.01 -2.95 10.57
N VAL A 28 -2.19 -2.93 9.53
CA VAL A 28 -2.57 -2.48 8.19
C VAL A 28 -2.73 -3.68 7.27
N ASN A 29 -3.78 -3.66 6.46
CA ASN A 29 -4.04 -4.64 5.42
C ASN A 29 -2.85 -4.73 4.42
N THR A 30 -2.48 -5.94 4.05
CA THR A 30 -1.51 -6.25 2.98
C THR A 30 -2.12 -7.11 1.87
N GLY A 31 -3.43 -7.38 1.95
CA GLY A 31 -4.14 -8.17 0.93
C GLY A 31 -4.16 -7.51 -0.44
N ASP A 32 -4.02 -6.19 -0.48
CA ASP A 32 -4.01 -5.40 -1.72
C ASP A 32 -2.60 -5.08 -2.22
N ASP A 33 -1.56 -5.65 -1.56
CA ASP A 33 -0.17 -5.53 -2.01
C ASP A 33 0.01 -6.22 -3.36
N TYR A 34 0.84 -5.61 -4.22
CA TYR A 34 1.11 -6.14 -5.55
C TYR A 34 2.54 -5.82 -6.01
N GLU A 35 2.96 -6.48 -7.08
CA GLU A 35 4.21 -6.18 -7.75
C GLU A 35 3.94 -5.51 -9.11
N HIS A 36 4.67 -4.43 -9.40
CA HIS A 36 4.66 -3.77 -10.69
C HIS A 36 6.07 -3.28 -11.05
N LEU A 37 6.53 -3.59 -12.27
CA LEU A 37 7.92 -3.31 -12.69
C LEU A 37 8.97 -3.82 -11.69
N THR A 38 8.75 -5.01 -11.14
CA THR A 38 9.57 -5.63 -10.08
C THR A 38 9.61 -4.87 -8.75
N LEU A 39 8.79 -3.85 -8.58
CA LEU A 39 8.67 -3.11 -7.34
C LEU A 39 7.49 -3.61 -6.49
N ALA A 40 7.74 -3.78 -5.19
CA ALA A 40 6.73 -4.18 -4.22
C ALA A 40 5.92 -2.97 -3.74
N PHE A 41 4.66 -2.92 -4.09
CA PHE A 41 3.71 -1.91 -3.67
C PHE A 41 2.87 -2.41 -2.49
N SER A 42 2.74 -1.59 -1.45
CA SER A 42 1.86 -1.81 -0.29
C SER A 42 0.97 -0.58 -0.11
N PRO A 43 -0.08 -0.41 -0.94
CA PRO A 43 -0.85 0.84 -1.03
C PRO A 43 -1.45 1.27 0.28
N ASP A 44 -1.95 0.33 1.07
CA ASP A 44 -2.58 0.62 2.36
C ASP A 44 -1.57 1.11 3.39
N ILE A 45 -0.40 0.46 3.47
CA ILE A 45 0.70 0.88 4.33
C ILE A 45 1.15 2.28 3.95
N ASP A 46 1.40 2.52 2.66
CA ASP A 46 1.90 3.81 2.17
C ASP A 46 0.90 4.94 2.44
N THR A 47 -0.40 4.69 2.21
CA THR A 47 -1.47 5.65 2.54
C THR A 47 -1.48 5.99 4.03
N VAL A 48 -1.40 5.01 4.91
CA VAL A 48 -1.36 5.22 6.37
C VAL A 48 -0.12 6.03 6.76
N LEU A 49 1.05 5.69 6.22
CA LEU A 49 2.29 6.41 6.48
C LEU A 49 2.21 7.88 6.03
N TYR A 50 1.70 8.16 4.83
CA TYR A 50 1.57 9.53 4.32
C TYR A 50 0.61 10.36 5.17
N VAL A 51 -0.52 9.78 5.58
CA VAL A 51 -1.51 10.45 6.41
C VAL A 51 -0.94 10.75 7.80
N LEU A 52 -0.32 9.78 8.47
CA LEU A 52 0.23 9.96 9.82
C LEU A 52 1.46 10.89 9.85
N ALA A 53 2.23 10.93 8.77
CA ALA A 53 3.35 11.86 8.60
C ALA A 53 2.91 13.29 8.23
N GLY A 54 1.62 13.49 7.90
CA GLY A 54 1.11 14.79 7.46
C GLY A 54 1.59 15.22 6.07
N ILE A 55 2.06 14.28 5.25
CA ILE A 55 2.56 14.55 3.89
C ILE A 55 1.61 14.10 2.79
N ALA A 56 0.46 13.52 3.14
CA ALA A 56 -0.54 13.07 2.17
C ALA A 56 -1.12 14.25 1.37
N ASN A 57 -1.42 14.02 0.10
CA ASN A 57 -2.20 14.95 -0.70
C ASN A 57 -3.65 14.99 -0.18
N PRO A 58 -4.20 16.14 0.22
CA PRO A 58 -5.56 16.22 0.76
C PRO A 58 -6.65 15.72 -0.19
N ALA A 59 -6.46 15.86 -1.50
CA ALA A 59 -7.41 15.43 -2.53
C ALA A 59 -7.22 13.94 -2.90
N ALA A 60 -6.01 13.40 -2.71
CA ALA A 60 -5.64 12.03 -3.07
C ALA A 60 -4.72 11.43 -1.98
N PRO A 61 -5.26 11.04 -0.81
CA PRO A 61 -4.44 10.66 0.36
C PRO A 61 -3.53 9.45 0.16
N TRP A 62 -3.72 8.69 -0.90
CA TRP A 62 -2.83 7.61 -1.34
C TRP A 62 -1.55 8.08 -2.03
N GLU A 63 -1.39 9.39 -2.24
CA GLU A 63 -0.20 10.03 -2.80
C GLU A 63 0.37 11.07 -1.83
N PRO A 64 1.68 11.29 -1.82
CA PRO A 64 2.27 12.46 -1.16
C PRO A 64 1.85 13.76 -1.82
N ALA A 65 1.80 14.85 -1.06
CA ALA A 65 1.57 16.18 -1.61
C ALA A 65 2.74 16.62 -2.52
N GLY A 66 2.42 17.41 -3.54
CA GLY A 66 3.42 17.91 -4.49
C GLY A 66 3.98 16.84 -5.42
N GLU A 67 3.16 15.84 -5.74
CA GLU A 67 3.48 14.76 -6.67
C GLU A 67 3.74 15.29 -8.09
N SER A 68 4.68 14.68 -8.81
CA SER A 68 4.89 14.88 -10.25
C SER A 68 4.81 13.54 -10.99
N ARG A 69 4.81 13.59 -12.31
CA ARG A 69 4.72 12.41 -13.19
C ARG A 69 5.86 12.40 -14.23
N ALA A 70 6.99 13.03 -13.91
CA ALA A 70 8.10 13.19 -14.86
C ALA A 70 8.74 11.84 -15.20
N LEU A 71 8.97 11.01 -14.19
CA LEU A 71 9.50 9.66 -14.40
C LEU A 71 8.55 8.82 -15.27
N PHE A 72 7.25 8.85 -14.95
CA PHE A 72 6.25 8.10 -15.71
C PHE A 72 6.18 8.55 -17.18
N ALA A 73 6.23 9.87 -17.44
CA ALA A 73 6.29 10.40 -18.79
C ALA A 73 7.53 9.90 -19.56
N THR A 74 8.69 9.84 -18.88
CA THR A 74 9.93 9.31 -19.46
C THR A 74 9.84 7.80 -19.71
N LEU A 75 9.28 7.01 -18.77
CA LEU A 75 9.06 5.58 -18.97
C LEU A 75 8.19 5.32 -20.20
N LYS A 76 7.13 6.09 -20.38
CA LYS A 76 6.26 5.98 -21.55
C LYS A 76 7.00 6.29 -22.85
N GLN A 77 7.87 7.31 -22.86
CA GLN A 77 8.70 7.63 -24.03
C GLN A 77 9.67 6.50 -24.39
N LEU A 78 10.12 5.74 -23.40
CA LEU A 78 11.00 4.58 -23.58
C LEU A 78 10.24 3.29 -23.94
N GLY A 79 8.92 3.36 -24.16
CA GLY A 79 8.08 2.18 -24.47
C GLY A 79 7.65 1.37 -23.26
N GLY A 80 7.78 1.92 -22.06
CA GLY A 80 7.27 1.32 -20.81
C GLY A 80 5.74 1.32 -20.73
N PRO A 81 5.18 0.60 -19.73
CA PRO A 81 3.73 0.51 -19.55
C PRO A 81 3.11 1.88 -19.28
N ASP A 82 1.91 2.12 -19.82
CA ASP A 82 1.21 3.41 -19.72
C ASP A 82 -0.06 3.33 -18.84
N ARG A 83 -0.34 2.17 -18.26
CA ARG A 83 -1.59 1.91 -17.53
C ARG A 83 -1.59 2.37 -16.07
N LEU A 84 -0.43 2.60 -15.45
CA LEU A 84 -0.33 2.99 -14.05
C LEU A 84 0.49 4.28 -13.94
N ALA A 85 -0.19 5.41 -13.89
CA ALA A 85 0.42 6.73 -13.75
C ALA A 85 0.90 6.95 -12.31
N LEU A 86 2.05 6.36 -11.97
CA LEU A 86 2.68 6.52 -10.66
C LEU A 86 3.33 7.89 -10.54
N GLY A 87 3.22 8.47 -9.36
CA GLY A 87 3.93 9.70 -9.02
C GLY A 87 5.39 9.45 -8.67
N ASP A 88 6.24 10.42 -8.92
CA ASP A 88 7.68 10.32 -8.70
C ASP A 88 8.01 10.13 -7.20
N ARG A 89 7.26 10.82 -6.31
CA ARG A 89 7.39 10.68 -4.86
C ARG A 89 6.79 9.38 -4.34
N SER A 90 5.68 8.95 -4.92
CA SER A 90 5.02 7.68 -4.59
C SER A 90 5.89 6.48 -4.87
N LEU A 91 6.87 6.59 -5.76
CA LEU A 91 7.81 5.50 -6.08
C LEU A 91 8.91 5.31 -5.04
N ALA A 92 9.16 6.26 -4.16
CA ALA A 92 10.26 6.17 -3.21
C ALA A 92 10.10 4.98 -2.24
N ALA A 93 8.91 4.79 -1.67
CA ALA A 93 8.66 3.68 -0.75
C ALA A 93 8.74 2.30 -1.44
N PRO A 94 8.09 2.05 -2.58
CA PRO A 94 8.24 0.81 -3.34
C PRO A 94 9.69 0.49 -3.73
N LEU A 95 10.47 1.48 -4.16
CA LEU A 95 11.89 1.29 -4.51
C LEU A 95 12.71 0.78 -3.32
N LEU A 96 12.63 1.48 -2.17
CA LEU A 96 13.37 1.07 -0.96
C LEU A 96 12.85 -0.26 -0.41
N ARG A 97 11.51 -0.43 -0.38
CA ARG A 97 10.88 -1.68 0.07
C ARG A 97 11.38 -2.86 -0.74
N SER A 98 11.37 -2.76 -2.07
CA SER A 98 11.83 -3.83 -2.96
C SER A 98 13.29 -4.18 -2.75
N ALA A 99 14.17 -3.17 -2.65
CA ALA A 99 15.59 -3.38 -2.39
C ALA A 99 15.80 -4.11 -1.06
N TRP A 100 15.12 -3.71 0.01
CA TRP A 100 15.30 -4.32 1.32
C TRP A 100 14.60 -5.69 1.47
N LEU A 101 13.49 -5.94 0.76
CA LEU A 101 12.90 -7.28 0.69
C LEU A 101 13.85 -8.26 -0.03
N ALA A 102 14.56 -7.81 -1.06
CA ALA A 102 15.59 -8.61 -1.75
C ALA A 102 16.81 -8.93 -0.86
N GLU A 103 16.99 -8.20 0.24
CA GLU A 103 17.97 -8.47 1.30
C GLU A 103 17.38 -9.33 2.45
N ASP A 104 16.26 -10.03 2.21
CA ASP A 104 15.53 -10.85 3.19
C ASP A 104 15.03 -10.07 4.44
N ARG A 105 14.90 -8.75 4.34
CA ARG A 105 14.29 -7.96 5.41
C ARG A 105 12.78 -8.15 5.43
N ARG A 106 12.21 -8.24 6.62
CA ARG A 106 10.76 -8.40 6.80
C ARG A 106 10.02 -7.09 6.54
N LEU A 107 8.83 -7.17 5.96
CA LEU A 107 7.95 -6.01 5.70
C LEU A 107 7.67 -5.21 6.97
N THR A 108 7.47 -5.89 8.11
CA THR A 108 7.32 -5.25 9.43
C THR A 108 8.53 -4.36 9.77
N ALA A 109 9.75 -4.86 9.60
CA ALA A 109 10.96 -4.10 9.90
C ALA A 109 11.11 -2.88 8.99
N ILE A 110 10.82 -3.05 7.69
CA ILE A 110 10.84 -1.98 6.68
C ILE A 110 9.81 -0.91 7.04
N THR A 111 8.58 -1.31 7.38
CA THR A 111 7.50 -0.37 7.73
C THR A 111 7.84 0.43 8.99
N LEU A 112 8.43 -0.20 10.02
CA LEU A 112 8.88 0.49 11.22
C LEU A 112 10.04 1.45 10.95
N ASP A 113 10.92 1.13 9.99
CA ASP A 113 11.98 2.04 9.55
C ASP A 113 11.39 3.27 8.86
N PHE A 114 10.41 3.11 7.99
CA PHE A 114 9.69 4.23 7.38
C PHE A 114 9.00 5.10 8.43
N CYS A 115 8.34 4.50 9.44
CA CYS A 115 7.76 5.27 10.56
C CYS A 115 8.80 6.14 11.24
N ARG A 116 9.97 5.59 11.56
CA ARG A 116 11.05 6.34 12.22
C ARG A 116 11.55 7.51 11.37
N GLN A 117 11.79 7.28 10.09
CA GLN A 117 12.26 8.32 9.16
C GLN A 117 11.22 9.42 8.93
N LEU A 118 9.94 9.07 8.98
CA LEU A 118 8.83 10.01 8.81
C LEU A 118 8.38 10.67 10.14
N GLY A 119 9.04 10.37 11.27
CA GLY A 119 8.70 10.94 12.58
C GLY A 119 7.39 10.42 13.18
N ILE A 120 6.89 9.27 12.69
CA ILE A 120 5.67 8.63 13.18
C ILE A 120 6.01 7.85 14.46
N THR A 121 5.40 8.20 15.58
CA THR A 121 5.64 7.56 16.89
C THR A 121 4.70 6.39 17.17
N ALA A 122 3.58 6.28 16.43
CA ALA A 122 2.70 5.12 16.47
C ALA A 122 3.38 3.88 15.86
N ARG A 123 2.97 2.71 16.31
CA ARG A 123 3.40 1.44 15.70
C ARG A 123 2.50 1.12 14.52
N VAL A 124 2.99 1.26 13.30
CA VAL A 124 2.32 0.82 12.08
C VAL A 124 2.91 -0.53 11.70
N LEU A 125 2.08 -1.55 11.62
CA LEU A 125 2.48 -2.94 11.39
C LEU A 125 1.69 -3.49 10.20
N PRO A 126 2.31 -4.21 9.26
CA PRO A 126 1.57 -5.01 8.29
C PRO A 126 0.79 -6.11 9.02
N MET A 127 -0.32 -6.55 8.47
CA MET A 127 -1.09 -7.66 9.06
C MET A 127 -0.31 -8.99 9.04
N SER A 128 0.63 -9.16 8.10
CA SER A 128 1.56 -10.28 8.02
C SER A 128 2.82 -9.88 7.25
N ASP A 129 3.94 -10.53 7.55
CA ASP A 129 5.16 -10.49 6.72
C ASP A 129 5.07 -11.47 5.53
N ASP A 130 4.19 -12.46 5.63
CA ASP A 130 3.96 -13.43 4.57
C ASP A 130 3.02 -12.86 3.49
N PRO A 131 3.18 -13.24 2.22
CA PRO A 131 2.35 -12.70 1.15
C PRO A 131 0.90 -13.20 1.26
N VAL A 132 -0.02 -12.27 1.44
CA VAL A 132 -1.47 -12.50 1.32
C VAL A 132 -1.99 -11.63 0.19
N ARG A 133 -2.83 -12.18 -0.69
CA ARG A 133 -3.34 -11.44 -1.85
C ARG A 133 -4.84 -11.60 -1.98
N THR A 134 -5.54 -10.48 -2.10
CA THR A 134 -6.97 -10.45 -2.37
C THR A 134 -7.24 -10.63 -3.86
N HIS A 135 -8.04 -11.63 -4.20
CA HIS A 135 -8.58 -11.82 -5.54
C HIS A 135 -10.10 -11.66 -5.52
N VAL A 136 -10.62 -10.99 -6.54
CA VAL A 136 -12.05 -10.88 -6.79
C VAL A 136 -12.45 -12.01 -7.72
N LEU A 137 -13.35 -12.86 -7.25
CA LEU A 137 -13.91 -13.96 -8.07
C LEU A 137 -15.01 -13.38 -8.96
N THR A 138 -14.89 -13.60 -10.26
CA THR A 138 -15.86 -13.15 -11.28
C THR A 138 -16.32 -14.32 -12.12
N ASP A 139 -17.25 -14.08 -13.05
CA ASP A 139 -17.70 -15.11 -14.00
C ASP A 139 -16.57 -15.55 -14.95
N ASP A 140 -15.59 -14.68 -15.19
CA ASP A 140 -14.45 -14.91 -16.10
C ASP A 140 -13.18 -15.41 -15.36
N GLY A 141 -13.26 -15.60 -14.03
CA GLY A 141 -12.17 -16.09 -13.21
C GLY A 141 -11.80 -15.17 -12.04
N ALA A 142 -10.67 -15.49 -11.39
CA ALA A 142 -10.12 -14.71 -10.28
C ALA A 142 -9.24 -13.58 -10.80
N ILE A 143 -9.51 -12.36 -10.37
CA ILE A 143 -8.81 -11.14 -10.78
C ILE A 143 -8.12 -10.55 -9.52
N PRO A 144 -6.81 -10.24 -9.56
CA PRO A 144 -6.15 -9.54 -8.45
C PRO A 144 -6.87 -8.22 -8.11
N PHE A 145 -7.07 -7.93 -6.82
CA PHE A 145 -7.82 -6.75 -6.39
C PHE A 145 -7.28 -5.43 -6.96
N PRO A 146 -5.94 -5.19 -7.03
CA PRO A 146 -5.41 -3.96 -7.63
C PRO A 146 -5.75 -3.80 -9.11
N GLU A 147 -5.83 -4.90 -9.87
CA GLU A 147 -6.26 -4.89 -11.26
C GLU A 147 -7.76 -4.63 -11.36
N TYR A 148 -8.56 -5.36 -10.58
CA TYR A 148 -10.02 -5.22 -10.54
C TYR A 148 -10.44 -3.79 -10.22
N PHE A 149 -9.82 -3.20 -9.18
CA PHE A 149 -10.14 -1.84 -8.74
C PHE A 149 -9.50 -0.77 -9.64
N GLY A 150 -8.18 -0.88 -9.88
CA GLY A 150 -7.41 0.19 -10.52
C GLY A 150 -7.47 0.21 -12.04
N GLN A 151 -7.62 -0.95 -12.69
CA GLN A 151 -7.60 -1.03 -14.15
C GLN A 151 -8.99 -1.28 -14.75
N LEU A 152 -9.78 -2.13 -14.08
CA LEU A 152 -11.10 -2.53 -14.57
C LEU A 152 -12.24 -1.70 -13.94
N GLY A 153 -11.93 -0.74 -13.04
CA GLY A 153 -12.91 0.16 -12.45
C GLY A 153 -14.08 -0.54 -11.74
N CYS A 154 -13.86 -1.78 -11.26
CA CYS A 154 -14.87 -2.64 -10.65
C CYS A 154 -16.02 -3.04 -11.63
N GLU A 155 -15.83 -2.93 -12.94
CA GLU A 155 -16.86 -3.26 -13.92
C GLU A 155 -17.25 -4.75 -13.94
N PRO A 156 -16.31 -5.74 -13.86
CA PRO A 156 -16.68 -7.15 -13.80
C PRO A 156 -17.51 -7.45 -12.54
N ARG A 157 -18.57 -8.24 -12.72
CA ARG A 157 -19.44 -8.60 -11.59
C ARG A 157 -18.70 -9.47 -10.57
N ALA A 158 -18.48 -8.94 -9.36
CA ALA A 158 -17.93 -9.71 -8.25
C ALA A 158 -18.91 -10.78 -7.77
N ARG A 159 -18.42 -12.01 -7.61
CA ARG A 159 -19.14 -13.19 -7.09
C ARG A 159 -18.67 -13.54 -5.68
N GLY A 160 -17.44 -13.17 -5.31
CA GLY A 160 -16.84 -13.44 -4.03
C GLY A 160 -15.43 -12.90 -3.94
N LEU A 161 -14.77 -13.17 -2.83
CA LEU A 161 -13.38 -12.83 -2.59
C LEU A 161 -12.62 -14.10 -2.21
N GLU A 162 -11.36 -14.17 -2.62
CA GLU A 162 -10.38 -15.15 -2.18
C GLU A 162 -9.19 -14.41 -1.57
N TYR A 163 -8.65 -14.94 -0.48
CA TYR A 163 -7.47 -14.41 0.19
C TYR A 163 -6.33 -15.41 0.06
N ALA A 164 -5.68 -15.41 -1.10
CA ALA A 164 -4.61 -16.34 -1.40
C ALA A 164 -3.45 -16.17 -0.41
N GLY A 165 -3.00 -17.28 0.18
CA GLY A 165 -1.93 -17.31 1.19
C GLY A 165 -2.39 -17.08 2.64
N ALA A 166 -3.65 -16.69 2.88
CA ALA A 166 -4.11 -16.35 4.24
C ALA A 166 -4.01 -17.51 5.23
N ASP A 167 -4.30 -18.74 4.80
CA ASP A 167 -4.27 -19.95 5.66
C ASP A 167 -2.83 -20.32 6.12
N GLN A 168 -1.81 -19.80 5.46
CA GLN A 168 -0.40 -20.10 5.72
C GLN A 168 0.33 -18.90 6.35
N ALA A 169 -0.29 -17.72 6.34
CA ALA A 169 0.32 -16.49 6.83
C ALA A 169 0.46 -16.52 8.36
N ARG A 170 1.64 -16.10 8.82
CA ARG A 170 1.94 -15.92 10.25
C ARG A 170 1.65 -14.46 10.64
N ILE A 171 1.09 -14.33 11.83
CA ILE A 171 0.79 -13.02 12.44
C ILE A 171 1.91 -12.63 13.41
#